data_a9ca2213803cc9d26d9e53166143c3ee
#
_entry.id   a9ca2213803cc9d26d9e53166143c3ee
#
_cell.length_a   1.000
_cell.length_b   1.000
_cell.length_c   1.000
_cell.angle_alpha   90.00
_cell.angle_beta   90.00
_cell.angle_gamma   90.00
#
_symmetry.space_group_name_H-M   'P 1'
#
loop_
_entity.id
_entity.type
_entity.pdbx_description
1 polymer ?
#
loop_
_entity_poly.entity_id
_entity_poly.type
_entity_poly.pdbx_seq_one_letter_code
_entity_poly.pdbx_strand_id
1 'polypeptide(L)'
;NKMSLALVEISEYVTINGLPWLLLAWVSIYIFRPLATIIHEFGHAIPAVIFTRQTVQIKVGAGQGSLHFSIQSIKIEISLKKMICGYTAFQNVNLSNCQLTLIYATGPIFSLMACTVALSLIYTIKFHIALDALWVGWVCSNLLCLLRNVLPLQLQGPESDAVPSDGLQIIRIMRGRTPTES
;
A
#
# COMPACT_ATOMS: atom_id res chain seq x y z
N ASN A 1 -46.07 -14.59 -7.73
CA ASN A 1 -45.23 -15.15 -8.78
C ASN A 1 -44.12 -15.97 -8.13
N LYS A 2 -44.14 -17.32 -8.33
CA LYS A 2 -43.21 -18.26 -7.65
C LYS A 2 -41.73 -17.92 -7.90
N MET A 3 -41.40 -17.39 -9.07
CA MET A 3 -40.04 -17.03 -9.44
C MET A 3 -39.53 -15.79 -8.64
N SER A 4 -40.37 -14.80 -8.36
CA SER A 4 -40.00 -13.66 -7.56
C SER A 4 -39.80 -14.00 -6.08
N LEU A 5 -40.59 -14.92 -5.53
CA LEU A 5 -40.40 -15.43 -4.17
C LEU A 5 -39.09 -16.23 -4.03
N ALA A 6 -38.78 -17.10 -4.99
CA ALA A 6 -37.52 -17.85 -4.99
C ALA A 6 -36.31 -16.95 -5.08
N LEU A 7 -36.36 -15.88 -5.88
CA LEU A 7 -35.27 -14.89 -5.97
C LEU A 7 -35.07 -14.10 -4.67
N VAL A 8 -36.16 -13.77 -3.97
CA VAL A 8 -36.08 -13.10 -2.67
C VAL A 8 -35.47 -14.03 -1.62
N GLU A 9 -35.93 -15.29 -1.53
CA GLU A 9 -35.37 -16.28 -0.60
C GLU A 9 -33.87 -16.55 -0.85
N ILE A 10 -33.45 -16.69 -2.12
CA ILE A 10 -32.03 -16.85 -2.48
C ILE A 10 -31.24 -15.59 -2.09
N SER A 11 -31.78 -14.41 -2.34
CA SER A 11 -31.15 -13.14 -1.99
C SER A 11 -30.97 -12.99 -0.48
N GLU A 12 -32.00 -13.30 0.32
CA GLU A 12 -31.91 -13.27 1.78
C GLU A 12 -30.92 -14.31 2.32
N TYR A 13 -30.93 -15.54 1.80
CA TYR A 13 -30.00 -16.59 2.20
C TYR A 13 -28.54 -16.20 1.91
N VAL A 14 -28.26 -15.69 0.71
CA VAL A 14 -26.92 -15.20 0.33
C VAL A 14 -26.50 -14.02 1.21
N THR A 15 -27.39 -13.09 1.53
CA THR A 15 -27.10 -11.93 2.35
C THR A 15 -26.79 -12.33 3.79
N ILE A 16 -27.61 -13.16 4.41
CA ILE A 16 -27.42 -13.56 5.82
C ILE A 16 -26.16 -14.41 6.00
N ASN A 17 -25.92 -15.38 5.12
CA ASN A 17 -24.73 -16.26 5.22
C ASN A 17 -23.45 -15.61 4.73
N GLY A 18 -23.53 -14.63 3.83
CA GLY A 18 -22.38 -13.88 3.31
C GLY A 18 -21.92 -12.71 4.21
N LEU A 19 -22.83 -12.15 5.02
CA LEU A 19 -22.55 -10.98 5.82
C LEU A 19 -21.35 -11.13 6.77
N PRO A 20 -21.18 -12.23 7.53
CA PRO A 20 -20.01 -12.39 8.41
C PRO A 20 -18.67 -12.34 7.64
N TRP A 21 -18.63 -12.93 6.45
CA TRP A 21 -17.43 -12.96 5.61
C TRP A 21 -17.13 -11.60 4.99
N LEU A 22 -18.17 -10.88 4.60
CA LEU A 22 -18.04 -9.50 4.13
C LEU A 22 -17.51 -8.59 5.24
N LEU A 23 -18.02 -8.73 6.46
CA LEU A 23 -17.52 -7.98 7.62
C LEU A 23 -16.07 -8.36 7.95
N LEU A 24 -15.71 -9.65 7.88
CA LEU A 24 -14.34 -10.11 8.08
C LEU A 24 -13.42 -9.52 7.01
N ALA A 25 -13.80 -9.53 5.74
CA ALA A 25 -13.03 -8.91 4.67
C ALA A 25 -12.88 -7.40 4.90
N TRP A 26 -13.92 -6.72 5.33
CA TRP A 26 -13.88 -5.29 5.64
C TRP A 26 -12.93 -4.97 6.81
N VAL A 27 -13.03 -5.70 7.91
CA VAL A 27 -12.12 -5.55 9.07
C VAL A 27 -10.67 -5.86 8.68
N SER A 28 -10.46 -6.89 7.85
CA SER A 28 -9.12 -7.28 7.40
C SER A 28 -8.44 -6.21 6.53
N ILE A 29 -9.20 -5.34 5.83
CA ILE A 29 -8.64 -4.17 5.14
C ILE A 29 -7.88 -3.29 6.15
N TYR A 30 -8.45 -3.00 7.29
CA TYR A 30 -7.81 -2.15 8.31
C TYR A 30 -6.59 -2.85 8.94
N ILE A 31 -6.68 -4.15 9.19
CA ILE A 31 -5.58 -4.94 9.75
C ILE A 31 -4.38 -4.98 8.80
N PHE A 32 -4.63 -5.18 7.50
CA PHE A 32 -3.56 -5.28 6.51
C PHE A 32 -3.08 -3.95 5.96
N ARG A 33 -3.77 -2.85 6.22
CA ARG A 33 -3.39 -1.53 5.72
C ARG A 33 -1.97 -1.10 6.09
N PRO A 34 -1.51 -1.25 7.37
CA PRO A 34 -0.13 -0.95 7.73
C PRO A 34 0.90 -1.80 6.97
N LEU A 35 0.61 -3.09 6.80
CA LEU A 35 1.52 -4.00 6.10
C LEU A 35 1.58 -3.68 4.60
N ALA A 36 0.46 -3.33 3.97
CA ALA A 36 0.42 -2.85 2.59
C ALA A 36 1.27 -1.56 2.42
N THR A 37 1.20 -0.63 3.39
CA THR A 37 2.05 0.57 3.40
C THR A 37 3.53 0.19 3.49
N ILE A 38 3.91 -0.72 4.39
CA ILE A 38 5.30 -1.18 4.54
C ILE A 38 5.81 -1.78 3.23
N ILE A 39 5.05 -2.65 2.58
CA ILE A 39 5.44 -3.27 1.29
C ILE A 39 5.64 -2.22 0.20
N HIS A 40 4.76 -1.24 0.15
CA HIS A 40 4.85 -0.13 -0.78
C HIS A 40 6.14 0.68 -0.57
N GLU A 41 6.44 1.06 0.68
CA GLU A 41 7.66 1.81 1.02
C GLU A 41 8.94 1.00 0.76
N PHE A 42 8.91 -0.32 0.97
CA PHE A 42 10.02 -1.19 0.55
C PHE A 42 10.26 -1.13 -0.95
N GLY A 43 9.21 -1.01 -1.75
CA GLY A 43 9.32 -0.81 -3.18
C GLY A 43 10.19 0.40 -3.54
N HIS A 44 10.05 1.52 -2.83
CA HIS A 44 10.90 2.71 -3.00
C HIS A 44 12.31 2.51 -2.43
N ALA A 45 12.41 1.91 -1.25
CA ALA A 45 13.67 1.81 -0.52
C ALA A 45 14.72 0.95 -1.24
N ILE A 46 14.31 -0.15 -1.87
CA ILE A 46 15.24 -1.06 -2.56
C ILE A 46 16.00 -0.34 -3.68
N PRO A 47 15.36 0.26 -4.70
CA PRO A 47 16.09 0.99 -5.74
C PRO A 47 16.80 2.23 -5.18
N ALA A 48 16.25 2.91 -4.15
CA ALA A 48 16.92 4.03 -3.52
C ALA A 48 18.27 3.62 -2.93
N VAL A 49 18.34 2.50 -2.18
CA VAL A 49 19.64 1.95 -1.67
C VAL A 49 20.58 1.60 -2.81
N ILE A 50 20.09 0.96 -3.87
CA ILE A 50 20.92 0.53 -5.00
C ILE A 50 21.56 1.73 -5.71
N PHE A 51 20.77 2.79 -5.95
CA PHE A 51 21.24 3.96 -6.71
C PHE A 51 22.05 4.93 -5.87
N THR A 52 21.66 5.17 -4.61
CA THR A 52 22.36 6.12 -3.74
C THR A 52 23.57 5.49 -3.03
N ARG A 53 23.55 4.17 -2.83
CA ARG A 53 24.50 3.42 -1.97
C ARG A 53 24.57 3.96 -0.54
N GLN A 54 23.51 4.57 -0.08
CA GLN A 54 23.39 5.18 1.25
C GLN A 54 22.31 4.48 2.07
N THR A 55 22.26 4.82 3.35
CA THR A 55 21.19 4.37 4.23
C THR A 55 19.88 5.08 3.88
N VAL A 56 18.83 4.30 3.66
CA VAL A 56 17.47 4.77 3.38
C VAL A 56 16.61 4.54 4.62
N GLN A 57 15.74 5.48 4.93
CA GLN A 57 14.84 5.37 6.07
C GLN A 57 13.38 5.24 5.58
N ILE A 58 12.72 4.17 6.03
CA ILE A 58 11.27 3.98 5.87
C ILE A 58 10.60 4.43 7.17
N LYS A 59 9.65 5.35 7.07
CA LYS A 59 8.79 5.72 8.20
C LYS A 59 7.35 5.35 7.89
N VAL A 60 6.70 4.64 8.81
CA VAL A 60 5.30 4.27 8.73
C VAL A 60 4.58 4.73 9.99
N GLY A 61 3.53 5.51 9.81
CA GLY A 61 2.79 6.11 10.92
C GLY A 61 3.43 7.41 11.43
N ALA A 62 2.85 7.94 12.49
CA ALA A 62 3.27 9.18 13.15
C ALA A 62 3.18 9.08 14.68
N GLY A 63 3.92 9.91 15.40
CA GLY A 63 3.83 10.08 16.85
C GLY A 63 5.02 9.52 17.63
N GLN A 64 4.95 9.68 18.95
CA GLN A 64 5.97 9.20 19.88
C GLN A 64 5.80 7.69 20.15
N GLY A 65 6.91 6.99 20.43
CA GLY A 65 6.90 5.56 20.73
C GLY A 65 6.98 4.68 19.48
N SER A 66 7.91 4.98 18.58
CA SER A 66 8.17 4.19 17.39
C SER A 66 9.03 2.95 17.69
N LEU A 67 8.73 1.86 16.97
CA LEU A 67 9.58 0.68 16.89
C LEU A 67 10.63 0.92 15.78
N HIS A 68 11.89 0.65 16.10
CA HIS A 68 13.00 0.83 15.18
C HIS A 68 13.61 -0.51 14.79
N PHE A 69 13.74 -0.76 13.50
CA PHE A 69 14.41 -1.93 12.95
C PHE A 69 15.44 -1.47 11.93
N SER A 70 16.49 -2.27 11.72
CA SER A 70 17.44 -2.04 10.63
C SER A 70 17.71 -3.34 9.90
N ILE A 71 17.58 -3.31 8.58
CA ILE A 71 17.92 -4.42 7.69
C ILE A 71 18.96 -3.89 6.71
N GLN A 72 20.22 -4.26 6.91
CA GLN A 72 21.35 -3.73 6.11
C GLN A 72 21.33 -2.19 6.05
N SER A 73 21.12 -1.62 4.87
CA SER A 73 21.08 -0.17 4.63
C SER A 73 19.68 0.43 4.73
N ILE A 74 18.67 -0.32 5.17
CA ILE A 74 17.30 0.17 5.34
C ILE A 74 16.99 0.27 6.82
N LYS A 75 16.69 1.48 7.28
CA LYS A 75 16.18 1.75 8.63
C LYS A 75 14.66 1.88 8.56
N ILE A 76 13.95 1.17 9.43
CA ILE A 76 12.49 1.14 9.46
C ILE A 76 12.04 1.67 10.81
N GLU A 77 11.20 2.69 10.76
CA GLU A 77 10.55 3.29 11.91
C GLU A 77 9.04 3.12 11.77
N ILE A 78 8.42 2.42 12.74
CA ILE A 78 6.97 2.15 12.75
C ILE A 78 6.36 2.79 13.98
N SER A 79 5.48 3.76 13.77
CA SER A 79 4.67 4.40 14.82
C SER A 79 3.24 3.88 14.77
N LEU A 80 2.64 3.62 15.94
CA LEU A 80 1.30 3.02 16.02
C LEU A 80 0.16 3.95 15.57
N LYS A 81 0.39 5.26 15.52
CA LYS A 81 -0.61 6.24 15.05
C LYS A 81 -0.47 6.45 13.54
N LYS A 82 -1.60 6.65 12.86
CA LYS A 82 -1.66 6.94 11.40
C LYS A 82 -0.86 5.95 10.53
N MET A 83 -0.87 4.66 10.86
CA MET A 83 -0.10 3.60 10.16
C MET A 83 -0.46 3.42 8.67
N ILE A 84 -1.50 4.11 8.20
CA ILE A 84 -1.87 4.18 6.78
C ILE A 84 -1.02 5.18 5.98
N CYS A 85 -0.22 6.00 6.66
CA CYS A 85 0.69 6.96 6.05
C CYS A 85 2.11 6.44 6.21
N GLY A 86 2.87 6.44 5.12
CA GLY A 86 4.28 6.10 5.11
C GLY A 86 5.03 7.01 4.16
N TYR A 87 6.32 7.07 4.31
CA TYR A 87 7.23 7.67 3.34
C TYR A 87 8.63 7.07 3.46
N THR A 88 9.34 7.06 2.35
CA THR A 88 10.72 6.63 2.25
C THR A 88 11.62 7.84 2.06
N ALA A 89 12.47 8.12 3.06
CA ALA A 89 13.45 9.20 3.01
C ALA A 89 14.78 8.69 2.47
N PHE A 90 15.31 9.34 1.44
CA PHE A 90 16.62 9.08 0.86
C PHE A 90 17.26 10.40 0.39
N GLN A 91 18.59 10.43 0.33
CA GLN A 91 19.29 11.60 -0.17
C GLN A 91 19.30 11.60 -1.70
N ASN A 92 18.79 12.66 -2.29
CA ASN A 92 18.74 12.85 -3.75
C ASN A 92 20.05 13.46 -4.27
N VAL A 93 21.19 12.83 -3.96
CA VAL A 93 22.50 13.33 -4.42
C VAL A 93 22.86 12.66 -5.73
N ASN A 94 22.96 13.45 -6.80
CA ASN A 94 23.39 12.99 -8.13
C ASN A 94 22.50 11.93 -8.80
N LEU A 95 21.22 11.82 -8.45
CA LEU A 95 20.30 10.93 -9.12
C LEU A 95 19.79 11.53 -10.43
N SER A 96 19.80 10.72 -11.49
CA SER A 96 19.17 11.09 -12.76
C SER A 96 17.65 11.07 -12.66
N ASN A 97 16.97 11.80 -13.55
CA ASN A 97 15.50 11.79 -13.62
C ASN A 97 14.95 10.37 -13.85
N CYS A 98 15.66 9.52 -14.60
CA CYS A 98 15.28 8.13 -14.83
C CYS A 98 15.35 7.32 -13.53
N GLN A 99 16.41 7.47 -12.73
CA GLN A 99 16.55 6.80 -11.43
C GLN A 99 15.48 7.25 -10.43
N LEU A 100 15.21 8.56 -10.36
CA LEU A 100 14.14 9.10 -9.53
C LEU A 100 12.75 8.57 -9.94
N THR A 101 12.47 8.57 -11.24
CA THR A 101 11.21 8.00 -11.76
C THR A 101 11.08 6.52 -11.40
N LEU A 102 12.15 5.76 -11.50
CA LEU A 102 12.15 4.34 -11.13
C LEU A 102 11.90 4.15 -9.63
N ILE A 103 12.55 4.95 -8.77
CA ILE A 103 12.32 4.91 -7.32
C ILE A 103 10.84 5.15 -7.02
N TYR A 104 10.24 6.20 -7.58
CA TYR A 104 8.82 6.50 -7.32
C TYR A 104 7.84 5.51 -7.97
N ALA A 105 8.20 4.86 -9.07
CA ALA A 105 7.36 3.86 -9.72
C ALA A 105 7.35 2.51 -9.00
N THR A 106 8.44 2.14 -8.32
CA THR A 106 8.57 0.81 -7.71
C THR A 106 7.69 0.59 -6.48
N GLY A 107 7.33 1.63 -5.72
CA GLY A 107 6.33 1.50 -4.65
C GLY A 107 4.97 0.98 -5.16
N PRO A 108 4.33 1.68 -6.11
CA PRO A 108 3.14 1.18 -6.80
C PRO A 108 3.30 -0.22 -7.41
N ILE A 109 4.44 -0.52 -8.02
CA ILE A 109 4.73 -1.85 -8.60
C ILE A 109 4.71 -2.93 -7.50
N PHE A 110 5.30 -2.70 -6.34
CA PHE A 110 5.28 -3.65 -5.22
C PHE A 110 3.86 -3.88 -4.70
N SER A 111 3.05 -2.83 -4.58
CA SER A 111 1.63 -2.97 -4.22
C SER A 111 0.85 -3.79 -5.25
N LEU A 112 1.10 -3.58 -6.54
CA LEU A 112 0.49 -4.35 -7.63
C LEU A 112 0.94 -5.82 -7.58
N MET A 113 2.22 -6.09 -7.36
CA MET A 113 2.75 -7.45 -7.19
C MET A 113 2.08 -8.17 -6.01
N ALA A 114 1.94 -7.50 -4.86
CA ALA A 114 1.26 -8.05 -3.68
C ALA A 114 -0.21 -8.40 -3.98
N CYS A 115 -0.92 -7.57 -4.74
CA CYS A 115 -2.27 -7.88 -5.23
C CYS A 115 -2.28 -9.11 -6.14
N THR A 116 -1.38 -9.15 -7.13
CA THR A 116 -1.34 -10.21 -8.14
C THR A 116 -1.03 -11.57 -7.51
N VAL A 117 -0.06 -11.61 -6.59
CA VAL A 117 0.29 -12.84 -5.86
C VAL A 117 -0.91 -13.34 -5.05
N ALA A 118 -1.58 -12.45 -4.30
CA ALA A 118 -2.73 -12.84 -3.49
C ALA A 118 -3.91 -13.34 -4.34
N LEU A 119 -4.21 -12.67 -5.46
CA LEU A 119 -5.25 -13.11 -6.39
C LEU A 119 -4.91 -14.47 -7.01
N SER A 120 -3.64 -14.70 -7.36
CA SER A 120 -3.19 -15.99 -7.87
C SER A 120 -3.37 -17.11 -6.83
N LEU A 121 -3.08 -16.82 -5.55
CA LEU A 121 -3.28 -17.78 -4.46
C LEU A 121 -4.76 -18.09 -4.24
N ILE A 122 -5.63 -17.08 -4.20
CA ILE A 122 -7.09 -17.29 -4.10
C ILE A 122 -7.61 -18.16 -5.26
N TYR A 123 -7.12 -17.91 -6.48
CA TYR A 123 -7.56 -18.65 -7.66
C TYR A 123 -7.06 -20.09 -7.70
N THR A 124 -5.81 -20.33 -7.28
CA THR A 124 -5.16 -21.66 -7.40
C THR A 124 -5.40 -22.56 -6.20
N ILE A 125 -5.55 -21.98 -5.01
CA ILE A 125 -5.72 -22.73 -3.76
C ILE A 125 -7.15 -22.51 -3.26
N LYS A 126 -7.90 -23.61 -3.11
CA LYS A 126 -9.24 -23.55 -2.49
C LYS A 126 -9.08 -23.45 -0.98
N PHE A 127 -9.10 -22.23 -0.46
CA PHE A 127 -9.09 -21.97 0.96
C PHE A 127 -10.48 -22.15 1.59
N HIS A 128 -10.51 -22.20 2.91
CA HIS A 128 -11.76 -22.01 3.64
C HIS A 128 -12.23 -20.55 3.47
N ILE A 129 -13.54 -20.34 3.37
CA ILE A 129 -14.16 -19.03 3.10
C ILE A 129 -13.64 -17.89 4.02
N ALA A 130 -13.29 -18.21 5.27
CA ALA A 130 -12.70 -17.25 6.20
C ALA A 130 -11.32 -16.75 5.70
N LEU A 131 -10.48 -17.64 5.15
CA LEU A 131 -9.18 -17.29 4.58
C LEU A 131 -9.35 -16.50 3.29
N ASP A 132 -10.32 -16.86 2.46
CA ASP A 132 -10.65 -16.10 1.25
C ASP A 132 -11.06 -14.66 1.62
N ALA A 133 -11.87 -14.47 2.65
CA ALA A 133 -12.25 -13.15 3.15
C ALA A 133 -11.04 -12.34 3.63
N LEU A 134 -10.07 -12.96 4.32
CA LEU A 134 -8.82 -12.31 4.72
C LEU A 134 -7.97 -11.92 3.51
N TRP A 135 -7.81 -12.82 2.53
CA TRP A 135 -7.07 -12.54 1.29
C TRP A 135 -7.71 -11.42 0.47
N VAL A 136 -9.05 -11.37 0.41
CA VAL A 136 -9.78 -10.25 -0.21
C VAL A 136 -9.44 -8.93 0.48
N GLY A 137 -9.45 -8.90 1.82
CA GLY A 137 -9.02 -7.71 2.57
C GLY A 137 -7.57 -7.30 2.30
N TRP A 138 -6.66 -8.27 2.16
CA TRP A 138 -5.28 -8.02 1.75
C TRP A 138 -5.19 -7.38 0.36
N VAL A 139 -5.89 -7.95 -0.64
CA VAL A 139 -5.95 -7.41 -2.01
C VAL A 139 -6.50 -5.98 -1.99
N CYS A 140 -7.62 -5.76 -1.30
CA CYS A 140 -8.22 -4.43 -1.19
C CYS A 140 -7.28 -3.41 -0.52
N SER A 141 -6.53 -3.81 0.53
CA SER A 141 -5.56 -2.94 1.21
C SER A 141 -4.44 -2.49 0.27
N ASN A 142 -3.86 -3.42 -0.50
CA ASN A 142 -2.80 -3.12 -1.46
C ASN A 142 -3.34 -2.31 -2.66
N LEU A 143 -4.56 -2.61 -3.13
CA LEU A 143 -5.20 -1.85 -4.20
C LEU A 143 -5.48 -0.40 -3.78
N LEU A 144 -5.98 -0.18 -2.57
CA LEU A 144 -6.16 1.17 -2.02
C LEU A 144 -4.83 1.91 -1.86
N CYS A 145 -3.76 1.21 -1.47
CA CYS A 145 -2.41 1.78 -1.42
C CYS A 145 -1.93 2.19 -2.82
N LEU A 146 -2.06 1.29 -3.79
CA LEU A 146 -1.73 1.52 -5.19
C LEU A 146 -2.47 2.74 -5.76
N LEU A 147 -3.80 2.76 -5.66
CA LEU A 147 -4.63 3.84 -6.20
C LEU A 147 -4.29 5.19 -5.59
N ARG A 148 -4.14 5.24 -4.25
CA ARG A 148 -3.77 6.46 -3.53
C ARG A 148 -2.46 7.05 -4.05
N ASN A 149 -1.47 6.22 -4.34
CA ASN A 149 -0.12 6.67 -4.70
C ASN A 149 0.08 6.87 -6.21
N VAL A 150 -0.66 6.16 -7.07
CA VAL A 150 -0.61 6.38 -8.53
C VAL A 150 -1.34 7.65 -8.94
N LEU A 151 -2.46 7.98 -8.29
CA LEU A 151 -3.20 9.21 -8.60
C LEU A 151 -2.35 10.44 -8.24
N PRO A 152 -2.25 11.47 -9.14
CA PRO A 152 -1.41 12.64 -8.93
C PRO A 152 -2.05 13.62 -7.94
N LEU A 153 -2.00 13.29 -6.67
CA LEU A 153 -2.66 14.00 -5.58
C LEU A 153 -1.63 14.54 -4.57
N GLN A 154 -2.03 15.58 -3.83
CA GLN A 154 -1.39 15.96 -2.58
C GLN A 154 -1.99 15.11 -1.47
N LEU A 155 -1.17 14.33 -0.78
CA LEU A 155 -1.56 13.46 0.30
C LEU A 155 -1.24 14.11 1.65
N GLN A 156 -1.95 13.71 2.69
CA GLN A 156 -1.58 14.09 4.05
C GLN A 156 -0.49 13.15 4.55
N GLY A 157 0.68 13.71 4.84
CA GLY A 157 1.81 12.99 5.42
C GLY A 157 1.61 12.64 6.90
N PRO A 158 2.53 11.89 7.50
CA PRO A 158 2.47 11.50 8.91
C PRO A 158 2.42 12.71 9.86
N GLU A 159 3.18 13.76 9.58
CA GLU A 159 3.29 14.99 10.38
C GLU A 159 2.26 16.06 10.02
N SER A 160 1.22 15.68 9.26
CA SER A 160 0.16 16.57 8.76
C SER A 160 0.56 17.50 7.62
N ASP A 161 1.79 17.41 7.13
CA ASP A 161 2.25 18.15 5.97
C ASP A 161 1.68 17.56 4.67
N ALA A 162 1.57 18.42 3.65
CA ALA A 162 1.12 17.98 2.34
C ALA A 162 2.28 17.30 1.58
N VAL A 163 2.20 16.00 1.39
CA VAL A 163 3.19 15.20 0.67
C VAL A 163 2.63 14.81 -0.70
N PRO A 164 3.36 15.04 -1.79
CA PRO A 164 2.93 14.61 -3.10
C PRO A 164 2.93 13.08 -3.22
N SER A 165 1.91 12.52 -3.89
CA SER A 165 1.88 11.10 -4.24
C SER A 165 2.99 10.75 -5.24
N ASP A 166 3.31 9.46 -5.38
CA ASP A 166 4.31 8.99 -6.35
C ASP A 166 3.98 9.40 -7.78
N GLY A 167 2.70 9.26 -8.18
CA GLY A 167 2.24 9.70 -9.49
C GLY A 167 2.45 11.19 -9.72
N LEU A 168 2.24 12.02 -8.70
CA LEU A 168 2.50 13.45 -8.80
C LEU A 168 4.00 13.76 -8.87
N GLN A 169 4.84 13.03 -8.12
CA GLN A 169 6.31 13.16 -8.20
C GLN A 169 6.83 12.78 -9.58
N ILE A 170 6.38 11.67 -10.14
CA ILE A 170 6.75 11.25 -11.52
C ILE A 170 6.38 12.33 -12.53
N ILE A 171 5.17 12.89 -12.47
CA ILE A 171 4.76 13.98 -13.37
C ILE A 171 5.63 15.22 -13.20
N ARG A 172 6.02 15.58 -11.98
CA ARG A 172 6.94 16.70 -11.71
C ARG A 172 8.31 16.48 -12.35
N ILE A 173 8.88 15.28 -12.16
CA ILE A 173 10.17 14.91 -12.76
C ILE A 173 10.11 14.99 -14.28
N MET A 174 9.05 14.44 -14.90
CA MET A 174 8.84 14.51 -16.36
C MET A 174 8.71 15.94 -16.88
N ARG A 175 8.26 16.89 -16.06
CA ARG A 175 8.16 18.31 -16.37
C ARG A 175 9.43 19.11 -16.02
N GLY A 176 10.54 18.43 -15.68
CA GLY A 176 11.81 19.06 -15.33
C GLY A 176 11.81 19.81 -13.99
N ARG A 177 10.85 19.52 -13.10
CA ARG A 177 10.81 20.07 -11.74
C ARG A 177 11.54 19.12 -10.80
N THR A 178 12.38 19.67 -9.90
CA THR A 178 13.00 18.88 -8.85
C THR A 178 11.93 18.31 -7.91
N PRO A 179 12.04 17.02 -7.52
CA PRO A 179 11.20 16.45 -6.47
C PRO A 179 11.34 17.30 -5.20
N THR A 180 10.25 17.60 -4.54
CA THR A 180 10.30 18.21 -3.20
C THR A 180 10.92 17.19 -2.26
N GLU A 181 12.02 17.57 -1.61
CA GLU A 181 12.60 16.80 -0.50
C GLU A 181 11.50 16.62 0.55
N SER A 182 11.19 15.36 0.86
CA SER A 182 10.22 14.98 1.89
C SER A 182 10.93 14.76 3.22
#